data_39e6e3c82449fff5b9147e62b12fc8ea
#
_entry.id   39e6e3c82449fff5b9147e62b12fc8ea
#
_cell.length_a   1.000
_cell.length_b   1.000
_cell.length_c   1.000
_cell.angle_alpha   90.00
_cell.angle_beta   90.00
_cell.angle_gamma   90.00
#
_symmetry.space_group_name_H-M   'P 1'
#
loop_
_entity.id
_entity.type
_entity.pdbx_description
1 polymer ?
#
loop_
_entity_poly.entity_id
_entity_poly.type
_entity_poly.pdbx_seq_one_letter_code
_entity_poly.pdbx_strand_id
1 'polypeptide(L)'
;AFGLNSAAYTAEVLNFWASWCGPCQSEMPDFHEKYLEFGDKIHFLMVNMTGGRETLSSAKAFISEKGYTFPVFYDTDSDAAMTYSVYSLPATYFIDAEGYLIAQATGAISADTLQKGIDMIK
;
A
#
# COMPACT_ATOMS: atom_id res chain seq x y z
N ALA A 1 2.04 12.09 4.86
CA ALA A 1 1.63 11.07 3.93
C ALA A 1 1.49 11.70 2.57
N PHE A 2 2.17 11.17 1.63
CA PHE A 2 2.27 11.77 0.37
C PHE A 2 1.00 11.77 -0.46
N GLY A 3 0.65 12.94 -0.99
CA GLY A 3 -0.56 13.10 -1.77
C GLY A 3 -1.84 13.15 -0.95
N LEU A 4 -1.79 12.88 0.34
CA LEU A 4 -2.96 12.93 1.18
C LEU A 4 -3.08 14.29 1.86
N ASN A 5 -4.31 14.74 2.03
CA ASN A 5 -4.58 16.00 2.67
C ASN A 5 -4.33 15.88 4.17
N SER A 6 -3.30 16.55 4.65
CA SER A 6 -2.94 16.50 6.07
C SER A 6 -4.03 17.05 6.98
N ALA A 7 -4.91 17.90 6.49
CA ALA A 7 -6.03 18.42 7.29
C ALA A 7 -7.07 17.35 7.59
N ALA A 8 -7.09 16.27 6.83
CA ALA A 8 -8.06 15.20 7.04
C ALA A 8 -7.63 14.22 8.14
N TYR A 9 -6.37 14.13 8.45
CA TYR A 9 -5.79 13.24 9.47
C TYR A 9 -6.54 11.93 9.63
N THR A 10 -6.53 11.15 8.56
CA THR A 10 -7.13 9.83 8.57
C THR A 10 -6.02 8.80 8.63
N ALA A 11 -6.25 7.74 9.40
CA ALA A 11 -5.31 6.63 9.45
C ALA A 11 -5.11 6.05 8.05
N GLU A 12 -3.91 5.54 7.78
CA GLU A 12 -3.64 4.97 6.45
C GLU A 12 -2.81 3.71 6.49
N VAL A 13 -3.13 2.82 5.56
CA VAL A 13 -2.32 1.63 5.25
C VAL A 13 -1.60 1.93 3.94
N LEU A 14 -0.29 1.93 4.00
CA LEU A 14 0.57 2.24 2.86
C LEU A 14 1.32 0.97 2.47
N ASN A 15 1.18 0.53 1.23
CA ASN A 15 1.81 -0.70 0.75
C ASN A 15 2.60 -0.43 -0.53
N PHE A 16 3.86 -0.85 -0.53
CA PHE A 16 4.73 -0.73 -1.71
C PHE A 16 4.76 -2.07 -2.44
N TRP A 17 4.53 -2.05 -3.75
CA TRP A 17 4.38 -3.26 -4.55
C TRP A 17 4.86 -3.07 -5.99
N ALA A 18 5.02 -4.18 -6.70
CA ALA A 18 5.28 -4.18 -8.14
C ALA A 18 4.57 -5.38 -8.75
N SER A 19 4.20 -5.27 -10.02
CA SER A 19 3.46 -6.35 -10.71
C SER A 19 4.29 -7.61 -10.92
N TRP A 20 5.62 -7.48 -10.96
CA TRP A 20 6.52 -8.62 -11.11
C TRP A 20 6.83 -9.34 -9.79
N CYS A 21 6.40 -8.78 -8.68
CA CYS A 21 6.73 -9.28 -7.35
C CYS A 21 5.73 -10.34 -6.90
N GLY A 22 6.15 -11.60 -6.84
CA GLY A 22 5.29 -12.71 -6.44
C GLY A 22 4.67 -12.55 -5.06
N PRO A 23 5.47 -12.28 -4.01
CA PRO A 23 4.90 -12.05 -2.66
C PRO A 23 3.92 -10.88 -2.60
N CYS A 24 4.15 -9.82 -3.39
CA CYS A 24 3.21 -8.71 -3.49
C CYS A 24 1.86 -9.19 -4.03
N GLN A 25 1.90 -9.96 -5.09
CA GLN A 25 0.69 -10.51 -5.72
C GLN A 25 -0.08 -11.40 -4.75
N SER A 26 0.63 -12.17 -3.94
CA SER A 26 -0.01 -13.13 -3.03
C SER A 26 -0.78 -12.46 -1.90
N GLU A 27 -0.37 -11.28 -1.47
CA GLU A 27 -1.07 -10.58 -0.37
C GLU A 27 -2.17 -9.63 -0.85
N MET A 28 -2.18 -9.26 -2.11
CA MET A 28 -3.12 -8.26 -2.64
C MET A 28 -4.60 -8.60 -2.48
N PRO A 29 -5.04 -9.86 -2.62
CA PRO A 29 -6.45 -10.17 -2.36
C PRO A 29 -6.88 -9.80 -0.95
N ASP A 30 -6.02 -9.99 0.05
CA ASP A 30 -6.32 -9.65 1.43
C ASP A 30 -6.38 -8.12 1.61
N PHE A 31 -5.48 -7.39 0.97
CA PHE A 31 -5.54 -5.92 0.99
C PHE A 31 -6.82 -5.40 0.35
N HIS A 32 -7.24 -6.00 -0.75
CA HIS A 32 -8.47 -5.60 -1.43
C HIS A 32 -9.69 -5.87 -0.55
N GLU A 33 -9.73 -7.04 0.09
CA GLU A 33 -10.83 -7.39 1.00
C GLU A 33 -10.91 -6.40 2.17
N LYS A 34 -9.77 -6.07 2.78
CA LYS A 34 -9.75 -5.11 3.87
C LYS A 34 -10.08 -3.69 3.40
N TYR A 35 -9.68 -3.34 2.21
CA TYR A 35 -10.07 -2.06 1.62
C TYR A 35 -11.60 -1.97 1.45
N LEU A 36 -12.22 -3.03 0.96
CA LEU A 36 -13.68 -3.04 0.80
C LEU A 36 -14.40 -2.92 2.15
N GLU A 37 -13.79 -3.43 3.21
CA GLU A 37 -14.37 -3.38 4.56
C GLU A 37 -14.10 -2.03 5.25
N PHE A 38 -12.90 -1.51 5.17
CA PHE A 38 -12.45 -0.35 5.98
C PHE A 38 -12.15 0.91 5.16
N GLY A 39 -12.25 0.86 3.84
CA GLY A 39 -11.81 1.96 2.98
C GLY A 39 -12.58 3.26 3.15
N ASP A 40 -13.73 3.25 3.82
CA ASP A 40 -14.49 4.46 4.15
C ASP A 40 -13.96 5.15 5.41
N LYS A 41 -13.13 4.47 6.20
CA LYS A 41 -12.59 4.99 7.47
C LYS A 41 -11.08 5.12 7.47
N ILE A 42 -10.40 4.30 6.68
CA ILE A 42 -8.94 4.23 6.60
C ILE A 42 -8.54 4.39 5.14
N HIS A 43 -7.56 5.25 4.89
CA HIS A 43 -6.99 5.36 3.55
C HIS A 43 -6.09 4.17 3.27
N PHE A 44 -6.39 3.47 2.18
CA PHE A 44 -5.49 2.44 1.66
C PHE A 44 -4.78 3.04 0.47
N LEU A 45 -3.47 3.09 0.51
CA LEU A 45 -2.70 3.61 -0.60
C LEU A 45 -1.68 2.57 -1.04
N MET A 46 -1.93 2.00 -2.22
CA MET A 46 -1.07 0.97 -2.79
C MET A 46 -0.09 1.63 -3.74
N VAL A 47 1.15 1.76 -3.29
CA VAL A 47 2.19 2.50 -4.02
C VAL A 47 2.97 1.56 -4.93
N ASN A 48 2.82 1.75 -6.22
CA ASN A 48 3.56 0.96 -7.20
C ASN A 48 4.97 1.52 -7.36
N MET A 49 5.96 0.64 -7.24
CA MET A 49 7.36 0.98 -7.47
C MET A 49 7.63 1.00 -8.97
N THR A 50 7.21 2.07 -9.62
CA THR A 50 7.32 2.24 -11.06
C THR A 50 8.78 2.59 -11.42
N GLY A 51 9.27 1.99 -12.49
CA GLY A 51 10.66 2.18 -12.92
C GLY A 51 11.43 0.87 -12.93
N GLY A 52 12.59 0.85 -13.57
CA GLY A 52 13.33 -0.39 -13.74
C GLY A 52 12.52 -1.43 -14.48
N ARG A 53 12.25 -2.57 -13.82
CA ARG A 53 11.45 -3.67 -14.41
C ARG A 53 9.96 -3.34 -14.50
N GLU A 54 9.48 -2.40 -13.70
CA GLU A 54 8.07 -2.05 -13.66
C GLU A 54 7.81 -0.82 -14.50
N THR A 55 6.85 -0.91 -15.41
CA THR A 55 6.41 0.24 -16.21
C THR A 55 5.02 0.66 -15.75
N LEU A 56 4.66 1.90 -16.03
CA LEU A 56 3.32 2.39 -15.74
C LEU A 56 2.27 1.51 -16.44
N SER A 57 2.55 1.13 -17.68
CA SER A 57 1.65 0.28 -18.46
C SER A 57 1.45 -1.09 -17.84
N SER A 58 2.54 -1.76 -17.42
CA SER A 58 2.44 -3.09 -16.82
C SER A 58 1.72 -3.04 -15.46
N ALA A 59 1.97 -2.00 -14.67
CA ALA A 59 1.32 -1.83 -13.38
C ALA A 59 -0.19 -1.62 -13.54
N LYS A 60 -0.58 -0.74 -14.44
CA LYS A 60 -2.00 -0.47 -14.70
C LYS A 60 -2.72 -1.69 -15.26
N ALA A 61 -2.07 -2.42 -16.16
CA ALA A 61 -2.64 -3.64 -16.74
C ALA A 61 -2.88 -4.69 -15.66
N PHE A 62 -1.93 -4.85 -14.73
CA PHE A 62 -2.07 -5.80 -13.63
C PHE A 62 -3.30 -5.47 -12.76
N ILE A 63 -3.44 -4.22 -12.34
CA ILE A 63 -4.57 -3.79 -11.50
C ILE A 63 -5.90 -3.99 -12.23
N SER A 64 -5.96 -3.62 -13.51
CA SER A 64 -7.16 -3.77 -14.32
C SER A 64 -7.55 -5.24 -14.49
N GLU A 65 -6.57 -6.09 -14.78
CA GLU A 65 -6.80 -7.53 -14.99
C GLU A 65 -7.31 -8.20 -13.73
N LYS A 66 -6.79 -7.82 -12.57
CA LYS A 66 -7.21 -8.39 -11.28
C LYS A 66 -8.51 -7.78 -10.76
N GLY A 67 -8.91 -6.63 -11.28
CA GLY A 67 -10.14 -5.95 -10.85
C GLY A 67 -10.04 -5.30 -9.48
N TYR A 68 -8.86 -4.95 -9.03
CA TYR A 68 -8.68 -4.28 -7.75
C TYR A 68 -9.15 -2.83 -7.83
N THR A 69 -9.84 -2.37 -6.79
CA THR A 69 -10.42 -1.03 -6.74
C THR A 69 -9.81 -0.13 -5.67
N PHE A 70 -8.83 -0.62 -4.92
CA PHE A 70 -8.13 0.23 -3.96
C PHE A 70 -7.35 1.34 -4.69
N PRO A 71 -7.14 2.49 -4.03
CA PRO A 71 -6.35 3.57 -4.63
C PRO A 71 -4.91 3.15 -4.89
N VAL A 72 -4.39 3.50 -6.05
CA VAL A 72 -3.03 3.19 -6.45
C VAL A 72 -2.28 4.48 -6.77
N PHE A 73 -1.08 4.62 -6.22
CA PHE A 73 -0.16 5.70 -6.55
C PHE A 73 1.03 5.12 -7.32
N TYR A 74 1.37 5.71 -8.43
CA TYR A 74 2.50 5.24 -9.27
C TYR A 74 3.71 6.12 -8.98
N ASP A 75 4.67 5.56 -8.23
CA ASP A 75 5.84 6.30 -7.74
C ASP A 75 6.92 6.40 -8.83
N THR A 76 6.61 7.11 -9.90
CA THR A 76 7.46 7.18 -11.10
C THR A 76 8.83 7.81 -10.84
N ASP A 77 8.94 8.68 -9.84
CA ASP A 77 10.19 9.36 -9.50
C ASP A 77 10.89 8.75 -8.28
N SER A 78 10.35 7.66 -7.75
CA SER A 78 10.86 6.98 -6.55
C SER A 78 10.88 7.85 -5.30
N ASP A 79 10.08 8.92 -5.26
CA ASP A 79 10.04 9.85 -4.12
C ASP A 79 9.50 9.17 -2.86
N ALA A 80 8.43 8.40 -3.01
CA ALA A 80 7.83 7.69 -1.88
C ALA A 80 8.75 6.60 -1.37
N ALA A 81 9.35 5.82 -2.27
CA ALA A 81 10.27 4.77 -1.90
C ALA A 81 11.47 5.32 -1.13
N MET A 82 11.99 6.46 -1.54
CA MET A 82 13.10 7.12 -0.87
C MET A 82 12.68 7.65 0.50
N THR A 83 11.51 8.27 0.58
CA THR A 83 11.00 8.84 1.83
C THR A 83 10.84 7.76 2.91
N TYR A 84 10.34 6.59 2.54
CA TYR A 84 10.12 5.48 3.46
C TYR A 84 11.27 4.48 3.51
N SER A 85 12.36 4.74 2.79
CA SER A 85 13.54 3.86 2.75
C SER A 85 13.18 2.43 2.36
N VAL A 86 12.41 2.30 1.28
CA VAL A 86 11.95 0.99 0.81
C VAL A 86 13.04 0.34 -0.06
N TYR A 87 13.56 -0.79 0.40
CA TYR A 87 14.62 -1.52 -0.29
C TYR A 87 14.20 -2.91 -0.77
N SER A 88 13.06 -3.40 -0.28
CA SER A 88 12.53 -4.70 -0.72
C SER A 88 11.02 -4.67 -0.71
N LEU A 89 10.42 -5.53 -1.51
CA LEU A 89 8.97 -5.60 -1.70
C LEU A 89 8.43 -6.96 -1.28
N PRO A 90 7.19 -7.00 -0.78
CA PRO A 90 6.37 -5.85 -0.46
C PRO A 90 6.80 -5.20 0.86
N ALA A 91 6.38 -3.96 1.09
CA ALA A 91 6.59 -3.28 2.36
C ALA A 91 5.29 -2.58 2.76
N THR A 92 4.89 -2.72 4.01
CA THR A 92 3.62 -2.18 4.49
C THR A 92 3.84 -1.32 5.71
N TYR A 93 3.18 -0.17 5.75
CA TYR A 93 3.28 0.81 6.82
C TYR A 93 1.89 1.15 7.33
N PHE A 94 1.75 1.16 8.65
CA PHE A 94 0.50 1.49 9.33
C PHE A 94 0.66 2.82 10.04
N ILE A 95 -0.09 3.82 9.62
CA ILE A 95 0.03 5.20 10.09
C ILE A 95 -1.28 5.61 10.74
N ASP A 96 -1.21 6.14 11.97
CA ASP A 96 -2.43 6.52 12.69
C ASP A 96 -2.98 7.87 12.21
N ALA A 97 -4.12 8.25 12.78
CA ALA A 97 -4.81 9.48 12.38
C ALA A 97 -4.03 10.76 12.72
N GLU A 98 -3.06 10.67 13.61
CA GLU A 98 -2.18 11.80 13.94
C GLU A 98 -0.95 11.86 13.04
N GLY A 99 -0.79 10.89 12.13
CA GLY A 99 0.32 10.85 11.19
C GLY A 99 1.54 10.10 11.68
N TYR A 100 1.44 9.40 12.80
CA TYR A 100 2.57 8.62 13.33
C TYR A 100 2.63 7.23 12.73
N LEU A 101 3.83 6.79 12.39
CA LEU A 101 4.07 5.42 11.97
C LEU A 101 3.99 4.51 13.19
N ILE A 102 2.97 3.67 13.24
CA ILE A 102 2.69 2.78 14.38
C ILE A 102 3.33 1.41 14.19
N ALA A 103 3.33 0.89 12.96
CA ALA A 103 3.90 -0.42 12.68
C ALA A 103 4.31 -0.51 11.22
N GLN A 104 5.26 -1.41 10.95
CA GLN A 104 5.68 -1.68 9.58
C GLN A 104 6.05 -3.14 9.43
N ALA A 105 5.96 -3.64 8.21
CA ALA A 105 6.32 -5.01 7.89
C ALA A 105 7.01 -5.05 6.53
N THR A 106 8.04 -5.89 6.43
CA THR A 106 8.74 -6.17 5.17
C THR A 106 8.42 -7.60 4.79
N GLY A 107 8.08 -7.81 3.52
CA GLY A 107 7.63 -9.10 3.03
C GLY A 107 6.11 -9.23 3.08
N ALA A 108 5.60 -10.31 2.48
CA ALA A 108 4.16 -10.55 2.46
C ALA A 108 3.63 -10.80 3.87
N ILE A 109 2.47 -10.23 4.17
CA ILE A 109 1.81 -10.42 5.45
C ILE A 109 0.48 -11.14 5.24
N SER A 110 0.07 -11.89 6.27
CA SER A 110 -1.20 -12.61 6.25
C SER A 110 -2.37 -11.65 6.49
N ALA A 111 -3.58 -12.13 6.20
CA ALA A 111 -4.79 -11.37 6.51
C ALA A 111 -4.89 -11.03 7.99
N ASP A 112 -4.48 -11.96 8.87
CA ASP A 112 -4.49 -11.73 10.31
C ASP A 112 -3.51 -10.63 10.72
N THR A 113 -2.32 -10.63 10.15
CA THR A 113 -1.31 -9.59 10.42
C THR A 113 -1.78 -8.24 9.92
N LEU A 114 -2.37 -8.21 8.73
CA LEU A 114 -2.95 -6.99 8.18
C LEU A 114 -4.05 -6.45 9.08
N GLN A 115 -4.93 -7.32 9.57
CA GLN A 115 -6.00 -6.92 10.48
C GLN A 115 -5.44 -6.36 11.79
N LYS A 116 -4.38 -6.96 12.34
CA LYS A 116 -3.73 -6.45 13.55
C LYS A 116 -3.20 -5.03 13.35
N GLY A 117 -2.56 -4.79 12.20
CA GLY A 117 -2.08 -3.45 11.87
C GLY A 117 -3.21 -2.44 11.77
N ILE A 118 -4.30 -2.81 11.11
CA ILE A 118 -5.49 -1.99 10.99
C ILE A 118 -6.06 -1.67 12.38
N ASP A 119 -6.14 -2.66 13.26
CA ASP A 119 -6.68 -2.47 14.61
C ASP A 119 -5.85 -1.49 15.45
N MET A 120 -4.56 -1.38 15.16
CA MET A 120 -3.69 -0.44 15.87
C MET A 120 -3.93 1.02 15.46
N ILE A 121 -4.46 1.26 14.27
CA ILE A 121 -4.56 2.61 13.72
C ILE A 121 -6.00 3.10 13.53
N LYS A 122 -6.96 2.21 13.55
CA LYS A 122 -8.37 2.59 13.36
C LYS A 122 -8.99 3.23 14.59
#